data_5123431cdd304a48babd67a31639cabf
#
_entry.id   5123431cdd304a48babd67a31639cabf
#
_cell.length_a   1.000
_cell.length_b   1.000
_cell.length_c   1.000
_cell.angle_alpha   90.00
_cell.angle_beta   90.00
_cell.angle_gamma   90.00
#
_symmetry.space_group_name_H-M   'P 1'
#
loop_
_entity.id
_entity.type
_entity.pdbx_description
1 polymer ?
#
loop_
_entity_poly.entity_id
_entity_poly.type
_entity_poly.pdbx_seq_one_letter_code
_entity_poly.pdbx_strand_id
1 'polypeptide(L)'
;METSVDNKYTNCMPGDCVYNAKEDIAFLLVPKCATSIIRDHEKTNNDWSRITLWEEKKCPSRFIVILRDPIERFISTVNMYLGWREVEPQTNYVTFNFSDEGFYLESNDAHFKPQKSFLIDMFDIIKKYNANPIIDYFYYNKNIYNQINDEYGFNIDATKRLMQSIDIVNNVNESVVRQAYRADYDLIKSVQFKNI
;
A
#
# COMPACT_ATOMS: atom_id res chain seq x y z
N MET A 1 -5.05 4.00 -35.49
CA MET A 1 -4.18 3.06 -34.74
C MET A 1 -3.98 3.67 -33.37
N GLU A 2 -4.83 3.28 -32.43
CA GLU A 2 -4.65 3.67 -31.02
C GLU A 2 -3.56 2.79 -30.45
N THR A 3 -2.40 3.37 -30.20
CA THR A 3 -1.36 2.72 -29.39
C THR A 3 -1.87 2.71 -27.95
N SER A 4 -2.32 1.54 -27.49
CA SER A 4 -2.56 1.30 -26.07
C SER A 4 -1.23 1.56 -25.33
N VAL A 5 -1.16 2.69 -24.66
CA VAL A 5 -0.15 2.92 -23.64
C VAL A 5 -0.40 1.86 -22.57
N ASP A 6 0.43 0.82 -22.57
CA ASP A 6 0.45 -0.17 -21.48
C ASP A 6 0.56 0.61 -20.17
N ASN A 7 -0.54 0.63 -19.44
CA ASN A 7 -0.65 1.28 -18.15
C ASN A 7 0.23 0.50 -17.16
N LYS A 8 1.54 0.77 -17.20
CA LYS A 8 2.59 0.11 -16.37
C LYS A 8 2.36 0.26 -14.86
N TYR A 9 1.39 1.07 -14.48
CA TYR A 9 1.07 1.39 -13.08
C TYR A 9 -0.38 0.98 -12.80
N THR A 10 -0.60 -0.33 -12.69
CA THR A 10 -1.88 -0.82 -12.17
C THR A 10 -2.07 -0.27 -10.77
N ASN A 11 -3.04 0.61 -10.60
CA ASN A 11 -3.44 1.14 -9.31
C ASN A 11 -3.72 -0.03 -8.36
N CYS A 12 -3.19 0.04 -7.13
CA CYS A 12 -3.65 -0.86 -6.08
C CYS A 12 -5.07 -0.44 -5.73
N MET A 13 -6.00 -1.31 -5.99
CA MET A 13 -7.39 -1.10 -5.58
C MET A 13 -7.59 -1.66 -4.17
N PRO A 14 -8.56 -1.15 -3.40
CA PRO A 14 -8.98 -1.81 -2.18
C PRO A 14 -9.28 -3.29 -2.48
N GLY A 15 -8.86 -4.18 -1.57
CA GLY A 15 -9.03 -5.63 -1.75
C GLY A 15 -7.95 -6.34 -2.58
N ASP A 16 -7.03 -5.61 -3.23
CA ASP A 16 -5.91 -6.22 -3.94
C ASP A 16 -4.90 -6.84 -2.97
N CYS A 17 -4.50 -8.06 -3.26
CA CYS A 17 -3.51 -8.82 -2.50
C CYS A 17 -2.50 -9.47 -3.43
N VAL A 18 -1.31 -9.78 -2.90
CA VAL A 18 -0.40 -10.79 -3.46
C VAL A 18 -0.51 -12.02 -2.58
N TYR A 19 -0.92 -13.14 -3.16
CA TYR A 19 -1.28 -14.36 -2.46
C TYR A 19 -0.34 -15.51 -2.81
N ASN A 20 0.13 -16.19 -1.76
CA ASN A 20 0.84 -17.45 -1.86
C ASN A 20 -0.13 -18.59 -1.59
N ALA A 21 -0.47 -19.33 -2.64
CA ALA A 21 -1.46 -20.40 -2.55
C ALA A 21 -0.93 -21.63 -1.76
N LYS A 22 0.38 -21.84 -1.75
CA LYS A 22 1.02 -22.96 -1.04
C LYS A 22 0.99 -22.74 0.48
N GLU A 23 1.29 -21.54 0.92
CA GLU A 23 1.34 -21.18 2.34
C GLU A 23 -0.02 -20.64 2.85
N ASP A 24 -0.95 -20.40 1.95
CA ASP A 24 -2.27 -19.78 2.21
C ASP A 24 -2.17 -18.41 2.91
N ILE A 25 -1.22 -17.59 2.44
CA ILE A 25 -0.89 -16.27 2.99
C ILE A 25 -1.15 -15.19 1.95
N ALA A 26 -1.82 -14.11 2.34
CA ALA A 26 -2.05 -12.93 1.50
C ALA A 26 -1.37 -11.68 2.06
N PHE A 27 -0.59 -11.00 1.23
CA PHE A 27 -0.15 -9.63 1.48
C PHE A 27 -1.20 -8.65 1.01
N LEU A 28 -1.79 -7.88 1.92
CA LEU A 28 -2.70 -6.80 1.56
C LEU A 28 -1.92 -5.63 0.94
N LEU A 29 -2.32 -5.22 -0.26
CA LEU A 29 -1.62 -4.17 -0.99
C LEU A 29 -2.12 -2.77 -0.57
N VAL A 30 -1.55 -2.23 0.49
CA VAL A 30 -1.78 -0.83 0.90
C VAL A 30 -0.78 0.08 0.17
N PRO A 31 -1.23 1.01 -0.70
CA PRO A 31 -0.33 1.85 -1.47
C PRO A 31 0.65 2.64 -0.60
N LYS A 32 1.90 2.77 -1.07
CA LYS A 32 3.00 3.47 -0.40
C LYS A 32 3.46 2.86 0.93
N CYS A 33 3.02 1.62 1.21
CA CYS A 33 3.47 0.79 2.32
C CYS A 33 4.34 -0.37 1.80
N ALA A 34 5.38 -0.06 1.02
CA ALA A 34 6.35 -1.00 0.44
C ALA A 34 5.78 -2.02 -0.59
N THR A 35 4.56 -1.87 -1.05
CA THR A 35 3.86 -2.85 -1.91
C THR A 35 4.53 -3.11 -3.27
N SER A 36 5.39 -2.21 -3.76
CA SER A 36 6.09 -2.40 -5.04
C SER A 36 7.04 -3.61 -5.03
N ILE A 37 7.70 -3.89 -3.91
CA ILE A 37 8.64 -5.00 -3.76
C ILE A 37 7.91 -6.34 -3.81
N ILE A 38 6.81 -6.49 -3.07
CA ILE A 38 6.05 -7.76 -3.09
C ILE A 38 5.37 -7.98 -4.45
N ARG A 39 4.94 -6.92 -5.13
CA ARG A 39 4.41 -7.00 -6.50
C ARG A 39 5.46 -7.38 -7.54
N ASP A 40 6.72 -7.02 -7.33
CA ASP A 40 7.82 -7.46 -8.18
C ASP A 40 8.22 -8.91 -7.88
N HIS A 41 8.20 -9.29 -6.62
CA HIS A 41 8.44 -10.67 -6.21
C HIS A 41 7.40 -11.63 -6.81
N GLU A 42 6.13 -11.25 -6.84
CA GLU A 42 5.05 -12.01 -7.47
C GLU A 42 5.34 -12.31 -8.95
N LYS A 43 5.86 -11.33 -9.70
CA LYS A 43 6.18 -11.51 -11.14
C LYS A 43 7.30 -12.51 -11.42
N THR A 44 8.14 -12.75 -10.44
CA THR A 44 9.35 -13.60 -10.58
C THR A 44 9.25 -14.94 -9.85
N ASN A 45 8.16 -15.16 -9.10
CA ASN A 45 7.95 -16.34 -8.28
C ASN A 45 6.55 -16.94 -8.51
N ASN A 46 6.50 -18.11 -9.11
CA ASN A 46 5.26 -18.78 -9.52
C ASN A 46 4.37 -19.25 -8.35
N ASP A 47 4.88 -19.29 -7.12
CA ASP A 47 4.09 -19.64 -5.93
C ASP A 47 3.19 -18.48 -5.50
N TRP A 48 3.39 -17.28 -6.07
CA TRP A 48 2.68 -16.07 -5.76
C TRP A 48 1.84 -15.59 -6.94
N SER A 49 0.68 -15.05 -6.66
CA SER A 49 -0.22 -14.48 -7.67
C SER A 49 -0.94 -13.25 -7.12
N ARG A 50 -1.22 -12.29 -8.01
CA ARG A 50 -2.11 -11.18 -7.66
C ARG A 50 -3.54 -11.67 -7.66
N ILE A 51 -4.26 -11.39 -6.61
CA ILE A 51 -5.68 -11.70 -6.45
C ILE A 51 -6.43 -10.44 -6.00
N THR A 52 -7.73 -10.45 -6.25
CA THR A 52 -8.66 -9.48 -5.69
C THR A 52 -9.59 -10.23 -4.73
N LEU A 53 -9.62 -9.83 -3.47
CA LEU A 53 -10.33 -10.55 -2.40
C LEU A 53 -11.82 -10.79 -2.68
N TRP A 54 -12.47 -9.91 -3.45
CA TRP A 54 -13.88 -10.07 -3.84
C TRP A 54 -14.16 -11.26 -4.74
N GLU A 55 -13.18 -11.65 -5.55
CA GLU A 55 -13.28 -12.73 -6.54
C GLU A 55 -12.94 -14.10 -5.93
N GLU A 56 -12.31 -14.08 -4.75
CA GLU A 56 -11.87 -15.31 -4.11
C GLU A 56 -13.03 -16.13 -3.55
N LYS A 57 -12.91 -17.46 -3.66
CA LYS A 57 -13.90 -18.43 -3.16
C LYS A 57 -13.67 -18.81 -1.70
N LYS A 58 -12.56 -18.39 -1.11
CA LYS A 58 -12.21 -18.64 0.29
C LYS A 58 -11.46 -17.45 0.88
N CYS A 59 -11.49 -17.33 2.20
CA CYS A 59 -10.63 -16.40 2.91
C CYS A 59 -9.23 -17.01 3.08
N PRO A 60 -8.13 -16.30 2.80
CA PRO A 60 -6.78 -16.73 3.19
C PRO A 60 -6.70 -17.04 4.68
N SER A 61 -5.87 -18.01 5.07
CA SER A 61 -5.70 -18.36 6.49
C SER A 61 -4.87 -17.33 7.26
N ARG A 62 -4.11 -16.52 6.53
CA ARG A 62 -3.28 -15.46 7.10
C ARG A 62 -3.20 -14.25 6.18
N PHE A 63 -3.23 -13.06 6.80
CA PHE A 63 -2.93 -11.79 6.14
C PHE A 63 -1.66 -11.17 6.71
N ILE A 64 -0.83 -10.63 5.83
CA ILE A 64 0.29 -9.75 6.18
C ILE A 64 -0.09 -8.34 5.74
N VAL A 65 -0.08 -7.41 6.68
CA VAL A 65 -0.48 -6.02 6.48
C VAL A 65 0.67 -5.11 6.89
N ILE A 66 1.20 -4.35 5.94
CA ILE A 66 2.22 -3.35 6.24
C ILE A 66 1.53 -1.99 6.33
N LEU A 67 1.65 -1.33 7.48
CA LEU A 67 1.17 0.02 7.72
C LEU A 67 2.37 0.98 7.88
N ARG A 68 2.15 2.24 7.56
CA ARG A 68 3.16 3.29 7.60
C ARG A 68 2.62 4.51 8.32
N ASP A 69 3.51 5.34 8.89
CA ASP A 69 3.11 6.66 9.39
C ASP A 69 2.34 7.44 8.31
N PRO A 70 1.15 7.96 8.61
CA PRO A 70 0.30 8.61 7.62
C PRO A 70 0.94 9.85 6.97
N ILE A 71 1.76 10.62 7.70
CA ILE A 71 2.48 11.78 7.16
C ILE A 71 3.56 11.31 6.18
N GLU A 72 4.39 10.35 6.57
CA GLU A 72 5.42 9.80 5.69
C GLU A 72 4.82 9.17 4.43
N ARG A 73 3.69 8.47 4.60
CA ARG A 73 2.95 7.89 3.49
C ARG A 73 2.41 8.96 2.54
N PHE A 74 1.82 10.03 3.08
CA PHE A 74 1.33 11.18 2.32
C PHE A 74 2.45 11.84 1.53
N ILE A 75 3.56 12.20 2.18
CA ILE A 75 4.76 12.78 1.53
C ILE A 75 5.24 11.87 0.40
N SER A 76 5.34 10.55 0.65
CA SER A 76 5.75 9.58 -0.38
C SER A 76 4.80 9.53 -1.56
N THR A 77 3.50 9.74 -1.35
CA THR A 77 2.50 9.81 -2.42
C THR A 77 2.65 11.09 -3.23
N VAL A 78 2.74 12.23 -2.55
CA VAL A 78 2.92 13.54 -3.20
C VAL A 78 4.20 13.54 -4.06
N ASN A 79 5.32 13.07 -3.53
CA ASN A 79 6.59 13.01 -4.25
C ASN A 79 6.52 12.12 -5.48
N MET A 80 5.80 11.00 -5.41
CA MET A 80 5.55 10.15 -6.57
C MET A 80 4.79 10.91 -7.67
N TYR A 81 3.73 11.62 -7.33
CA TYR A 81 2.92 12.36 -8.31
C TYR A 81 3.67 13.56 -8.91
N LEU A 82 4.45 14.27 -8.13
CA LEU A 82 5.26 15.36 -8.62
C LEU A 82 6.37 14.86 -9.55
N GLY A 83 7.01 13.73 -9.22
CA GLY A 83 7.98 13.09 -10.10
C GLY A 83 7.38 12.63 -11.44
N TRP A 84 6.13 12.14 -11.43
CA TRP A 84 5.45 11.77 -12.68
C TRP A 84 5.09 12.96 -13.54
N ARG A 85 4.77 14.13 -12.96
CA ARG A 85 4.48 15.35 -13.71
C ARG A 85 5.66 15.89 -14.49
N GLU A 86 6.86 15.67 -14.03
CA GLU A 86 8.08 16.01 -14.79
C GLU A 86 8.27 15.11 -16.01
N VAL A 87 7.78 13.86 -15.93
CA VAL A 87 7.90 12.87 -17.02
C VAL A 87 6.69 12.88 -17.95
N GLU A 88 5.47 13.16 -17.41
CA GLU A 88 4.21 13.17 -18.16
C GLU A 88 3.29 14.33 -17.73
N PRO A 89 3.38 15.52 -18.36
CA PRO A 89 2.60 16.69 -17.95
C PRO A 89 1.08 16.57 -18.16
N GLN A 90 0.57 15.43 -18.63
CA GLN A 90 -0.83 15.27 -19.04
C GLN A 90 -1.74 14.47 -18.12
N THR A 91 -1.26 13.96 -16.99
CA THR A 91 -2.14 13.26 -16.04
C THR A 91 -2.91 14.25 -15.17
N ASN A 92 -4.11 14.61 -15.62
CA ASN A 92 -5.04 15.57 -14.98
C ASN A 92 -5.74 15.03 -13.72
N TYR A 93 -5.18 14.04 -13.01
CA TYR A 93 -5.95 13.32 -11.97
C TYR A 93 -5.74 13.82 -10.56
N VAL A 94 -4.82 14.72 -10.32
CA VAL A 94 -4.53 15.22 -8.97
C VAL A 94 -4.51 16.74 -8.97
N THR A 95 -5.49 17.34 -8.33
CA THR A 95 -5.47 18.77 -8.05
C THR A 95 -4.78 18.98 -6.72
N PHE A 96 -3.61 19.63 -6.75
CA PHE A 96 -2.93 20.07 -5.56
C PHE A 96 -3.42 21.46 -5.19
N ASN A 97 -4.02 21.59 -4.04
CA ASN A 97 -4.28 22.90 -3.46
C ASN A 97 -3.10 23.26 -2.55
N PHE A 98 -2.55 24.44 -2.80
CA PHE A 98 -1.50 25.01 -1.97
C PHE A 98 -2.12 26.09 -1.09
N SER A 99 -1.89 26.03 0.19
CA SER A 99 -2.10 27.14 1.09
C SER A 99 -0.79 27.48 1.77
N ASP A 100 -0.74 28.60 2.46
CA ASP A 100 0.41 28.98 3.29
C ASP A 100 0.70 27.95 4.41
N GLU A 101 -0.24 27.02 4.63
CA GLU A 101 -0.18 25.96 5.63
C GLU A 101 0.25 24.60 5.06
N GLY A 102 0.51 24.46 3.74
CA GLY A 102 0.95 23.24 3.09
C GLY A 102 -0.03 22.68 2.03
N PHE A 103 0.16 21.41 1.67
CA PHE A 103 -0.68 20.74 0.68
C PHE A 103 -1.91 20.12 1.33
N TYR A 104 -3.05 20.26 0.67
CA TYR A 104 -4.16 19.33 0.87
C TYR A 104 -4.68 18.87 -0.49
N LEU A 105 -5.28 17.70 -0.51
CA LEU A 105 -5.64 17.02 -1.75
C LEU A 105 -7.12 16.72 -1.80
N GLU A 106 -7.75 17.18 -2.87
CA GLU A 106 -9.04 16.68 -3.33
C GLU A 106 -8.77 15.67 -4.45
N SER A 107 -8.64 14.39 -4.09
CA SER A 107 -8.44 13.32 -5.08
C SER A 107 -9.12 12.04 -4.64
N ASN A 108 -9.81 11.42 -5.59
CA ASN A 108 -10.33 10.06 -5.43
C ASN A 108 -9.28 8.98 -5.73
N ASP A 109 -8.02 9.36 -5.95
CA ASP A 109 -6.95 8.41 -6.22
C ASP A 109 -6.69 7.52 -5.00
N ALA A 110 -6.56 6.23 -5.25
CA ALA A 110 -6.38 5.23 -4.22
C ALA A 110 -5.14 5.46 -3.36
N HIS A 111 -4.08 6.09 -3.91
CA HIS A 111 -2.85 6.37 -3.17
C HIS A 111 -3.05 7.38 -2.04
N PHE A 112 -4.08 8.23 -2.13
CA PHE A 112 -4.41 9.21 -1.09
C PHE A 112 -5.51 8.73 -0.13
N LYS A 113 -6.17 7.60 -0.40
CA LYS A 113 -7.15 7.04 0.53
C LYS A 113 -6.49 6.65 1.85
N PRO A 114 -7.18 6.78 2.99
CA PRO A 114 -6.69 6.26 4.26
C PRO A 114 -6.31 4.78 4.17
N GLN A 115 -5.25 4.37 4.86
CA GLN A 115 -4.82 2.96 4.92
C GLN A 115 -5.95 2.06 5.43
N LYS A 116 -6.70 2.57 6.41
CA LYS A 116 -7.88 1.88 6.96
C LYS A 116 -8.88 1.47 5.87
N SER A 117 -9.03 2.26 4.80
CA SER A 117 -9.97 1.94 3.71
C SER A 117 -9.59 0.65 2.98
N PHE A 118 -8.31 0.31 2.89
CA PHE A 118 -7.85 -0.93 2.26
C PHE A 118 -8.09 -2.17 3.14
N LEU A 119 -8.21 -1.98 4.46
CA LEU A 119 -8.49 -3.06 5.40
C LEU A 119 -9.97 -3.43 5.44
N ILE A 120 -10.87 -2.53 5.04
CA ILE A 120 -12.32 -2.78 5.05
C ILE A 120 -12.63 -4.03 4.23
N ASP A 121 -12.09 -4.14 3.03
CA ASP A 121 -12.31 -5.26 2.13
C ASP A 121 -11.80 -6.59 2.71
N MET A 122 -10.65 -6.54 3.38
CA MET A 122 -10.13 -7.70 4.11
C MET A 122 -11.10 -8.13 5.23
N PHE A 123 -11.63 -7.19 5.99
CA PHE A 123 -12.60 -7.52 7.04
C PHE A 123 -13.93 -8.01 6.48
N ASP A 124 -14.38 -7.49 5.35
CA ASP A 124 -15.61 -7.93 4.70
C ASP A 124 -15.50 -9.37 4.18
N ILE A 125 -14.35 -9.76 3.60
CA ILE A 125 -14.16 -11.16 3.19
C ILE A 125 -14.06 -12.10 4.38
N ILE A 126 -13.41 -11.70 5.47
CA ILE A 126 -13.33 -12.46 6.71
C ILE A 126 -14.75 -12.72 7.24
N LYS A 127 -15.59 -11.68 7.28
CA LYS A 127 -16.98 -11.77 7.70
C LYS A 127 -17.83 -12.63 6.74
N LYS A 128 -17.68 -12.43 5.43
CA LYS A 128 -18.41 -13.19 4.38
C LYS A 128 -18.22 -14.69 4.53
N TYR A 129 -17.02 -15.14 4.86
CA TYR A 129 -16.70 -16.56 5.01
C TYR A 129 -16.76 -17.05 6.46
N ASN A 130 -17.17 -16.21 7.40
CA ASN A 130 -17.12 -16.51 8.84
C ASN A 130 -15.75 -17.10 9.25
N ALA A 131 -14.67 -16.55 8.67
CA ALA A 131 -13.31 -17.02 8.85
C ALA A 131 -12.66 -16.40 10.08
N ASN A 132 -11.60 -17.03 10.56
CA ASN A 132 -10.78 -16.51 11.66
C ASN A 132 -9.28 -16.55 11.25
N PRO A 133 -8.87 -15.77 10.25
CA PRO A 133 -7.47 -15.76 9.81
C PRO A 133 -6.57 -15.11 10.86
N ILE A 134 -5.29 -15.43 10.81
CA ILE A 134 -4.27 -14.67 11.52
C ILE A 134 -4.01 -13.38 10.73
N ILE A 135 -3.98 -12.23 11.41
CA ILE A 135 -3.64 -10.95 10.79
C ILE A 135 -2.37 -10.43 11.46
N ASP A 136 -1.28 -10.44 10.72
CA ASP A 136 0.01 -9.97 11.17
C ASP A 136 0.26 -8.56 10.66
N TYR A 137 0.33 -7.60 11.58
CA TYR A 137 0.62 -6.22 11.26
C TYR A 137 2.11 -5.94 11.40
N PHE A 138 2.68 -5.27 10.41
CA PHE A 138 4.05 -4.78 10.41
C PHE A 138 4.06 -3.27 10.25
N TYR A 139 4.88 -2.59 11.05
CA TYR A 139 5.13 -1.17 10.86
C TYR A 139 6.25 -0.96 9.86
N TYR A 140 6.01 -0.12 8.85
CA TYR A 140 6.98 0.14 7.79
C TYR A 140 8.30 0.68 8.33
N ASN A 141 9.38 0.05 7.94
CA ASN A 141 10.75 0.53 8.09
C ASN A 141 11.61 0.04 6.91
N LYS A 142 12.85 0.52 6.85
CA LYS A 142 13.75 0.19 5.72
C LYS A 142 14.09 -1.30 5.60
N ASN A 143 13.95 -2.06 6.67
CA ASN A 143 14.31 -3.48 6.74
C ASN A 143 13.07 -4.39 6.75
N ILE A 144 11.89 -3.85 6.43
CA ILE A 144 10.62 -4.55 6.59
C ILE A 144 10.58 -5.93 5.90
N TYR A 145 11.14 -6.05 4.69
CA TYR A 145 11.13 -7.33 3.99
C TYR A 145 12.16 -8.33 4.52
N ASN A 146 13.27 -7.89 5.08
CA ASN A 146 14.17 -8.79 5.82
C ASN A 146 13.46 -9.36 7.05
N GLN A 147 12.75 -8.53 7.82
CA GLN A 147 11.97 -8.96 8.98
C GLN A 147 10.86 -9.95 8.58
N ILE A 148 10.18 -9.71 7.47
CA ILE A 148 9.15 -10.62 6.94
C ILE A 148 9.79 -11.93 6.44
N ASN A 149 10.92 -11.87 5.76
CA ASN A 149 11.64 -13.06 5.32
C ASN A 149 12.08 -13.92 6.52
N ASP A 150 12.62 -13.29 7.58
CA ASP A 150 13.05 -13.99 8.80
C ASP A 150 11.87 -14.64 9.54
N GLU A 151 10.72 -13.97 9.57
CA GLU A 151 9.51 -14.47 10.25
C GLU A 151 8.85 -15.65 9.54
N TYR A 152 8.82 -15.61 8.18
CA TYR A 152 8.05 -16.59 7.39
C TYR A 152 8.89 -17.50 6.50
N GLY A 153 10.21 -17.33 6.47
CA GLY A 153 11.08 -18.09 5.59
C GLY A 153 10.92 -17.74 4.11
N PHE A 154 10.40 -16.57 3.79
CA PHE A 154 10.28 -16.10 2.41
C PHE A 154 11.64 -15.65 1.87
N ASN A 155 11.73 -15.55 0.54
CA ASN A 155 12.93 -15.07 -0.17
C ASN A 155 12.57 -13.85 -1.02
N ILE A 156 11.96 -12.84 -0.40
CA ILE A 156 11.63 -11.57 -1.06
C ILE A 156 12.91 -10.72 -1.14
N ASP A 157 13.28 -10.29 -2.34
CA ASP A 157 14.48 -9.47 -2.54
C ASP A 157 14.29 -8.05 -1.96
N ALA A 158 14.73 -7.87 -0.72
CA ALA A 158 14.63 -6.61 0.02
C ALA A 158 15.56 -5.50 -0.52
N THR A 159 16.50 -5.84 -1.41
CA THR A 159 17.48 -4.86 -1.96
C THR A 159 16.90 -4.06 -3.12
N LYS A 160 15.85 -4.55 -3.76
CA LYS A 160 15.21 -3.88 -4.89
C LYS A 160 14.51 -2.61 -4.44
N ARG A 161 15.02 -1.46 -4.85
CA ARG A 161 14.31 -0.19 -4.84
C ARG A 161 13.68 0.04 -6.20
N LEU A 162 12.41 -0.33 -6.35
CA LEU A 162 11.71 -0.23 -7.64
C LEU A 162 11.30 1.19 -8.02
N MET A 163 11.23 2.11 -7.06
CA MET A 163 10.95 3.52 -7.31
C MET A 163 11.75 4.39 -6.34
N GLN A 164 12.69 5.15 -6.87
CA GLN A 164 13.24 6.29 -6.11
C GLN A 164 12.20 7.42 -6.19
N SER A 165 11.61 7.76 -5.04
CA SER A 165 10.90 9.03 -4.95
C SER A 165 11.93 10.15 -5.03
N ILE A 166 11.74 11.08 -5.95
CA ILE A 166 12.47 12.35 -5.90
C ILE A 166 11.92 13.07 -4.67
N ASP A 167 12.78 13.44 -3.73
CA ASP A 167 12.36 14.16 -2.52
C ASP A 167 12.10 15.64 -2.87
N ILE A 168 10.98 15.91 -3.54
CA ILE A 168 10.55 17.25 -3.94
C ILE A 168 9.88 17.94 -2.74
N VAL A 169 9.06 17.20 -2.00
CA VAL A 169 8.35 17.68 -0.82
C VAL A 169 8.86 16.93 0.41
N ASN A 170 9.40 17.66 1.35
CA ASN A 170 9.85 17.14 2.63
C ASN A 170 9.18 17.83 3.83
N ASN A 171 8.30 18.81 3.56
CA ASN A 171 7.56 19.54 4.56
C ASN A 171 6.08 19.67 4.16
N VAL A 172 5.17 19.39 5.08
CA VAL A 172 3.73 19.45 4.89
C VAL A 172 3.08 20.04 6.14
N ASN A 173 1.88 20.58 6.00
CA ASN A 173 1.10 20.96 7.18
C ASN A 173 0.63 19.69 7.90
N GLU A 174 1.40 19.28 8.91
CA GLU A 174 1.12 18.05 9.66
C GLU A 174 -0.26 18.04 10.31
N SER A 175 -0.76 19.20 10.77
CA SER A 175 -2.07 19.25 11.44
C SER A 175 -3.20 18.88 10.48
N VAL A 176 -3.14 19.38 9.24
CA VAL A 176 -4.10 19.05 8.19
C VAL A 176 -4.01 17.57 7.79
N VAL A 177 -2.79 17.06 7.59
CA VAL A 177 -2.59 15.65 7.26
C VAL A 177 -3.06 14.75 8.39
N ARG A 178 -2.77 15.08 9.65
CA ARG A 178 -3.23 14.32 10.82
C ARG A 178 -4.75 14.32 10.94
N GLN A 179 -5.40 15.42 10.63
CA GLN A 179 -6.86 15.50 10.64
C GLN A 179 -7.45 14.62 9.52
N ALA A 180 -6.92 14.73 8.30
CA ALA A 180 -7.39 13.96 7.15
C ALA A 180 -7.21 12.44 7.34
N TYR A 181 -6.12 12.01 7.98
CA TYR A 181 -5.80 10.60 8.22
C TYR A 181 -6.00 10.16 9.68
N ARG A 182 -6.88 10.83 10.44
CA ARG A 182 -7.17 10.48 11.84
C ARG A 182 -7.49 8.99 12.00
N ALA A 183 -8.28 8.43 11.08
CA ALA A 183 -8.66 7.02 11.10
C ALA A 183 -7.46 6.06 10.98
N ASP A 184 -6.38 6.46 10.28
CA ASP A 184 -5.14 5.69 10.18
C ASP A 184 -4.34 5.74 11.47
N TYR A 185 -4.29 6.89 12.15
CA TYR A 185 -3.64 7.00 13.46
C TYR A 185 -4.37 6.16 14.52
N ASP A 186 -5.70 6.16 14.49
CA ASP A 186 -6.50 5.34 15.39
C ASP A 186 -6.27 3.83 15.12
N LEU A 187 -6.20 3.44 13.84
CA LEU A 187 -5.86 2.08 13.44
C LEU A 187 -4.47 1.68 13.96
N ILE A 188 -3.43 2.48 13.67
CA ILE A 188 -2.05 2.20 14.07
C ILE A 188 -1.93 2.03 15.59
N LYS A 189 -2.66 2.81 16.37
CA LYS A 189 -2.68 2.69 17.82
C LYS A 189 -3.42 1.46 18.33
N SER A 190 -4.36 0.93 17.55
CA SER A 190 -5.23 -0.19 17.95
C SER A 190 -4.66 -1.56 17.64
N VAL A 191 -3.63 -1.66 16.79
CA VAL A 191 -3.05 -2.93 16.37
C VAL A 191 -1.73 -3.21 17.09
N GLN A 192 -1.40 -4.49 17.25
CA GLN A 192 -0.10 -4.93 17.72
C GLN A 192 0.78 -5.25 16.53
N PHE A 193 1.92 -4.58 16.44
CA PHE A 193 2.90 -4.85 15.40
C PHE A 193 3.86 -5.97 15.79
N LYS A 194 4.27 -6.78 14.83
CA LYS A 194 5.24 -7.86 15.04
C LYS A 194 6.69 -7.38 15.14
N ASN A 195 6.97 -6.20 14.66
CA ASN A 195 8.33 -5.68 14.47
C ASN A 195 8.69 -4.45 15.30
N ILE A 196 7.85 -4.09 16.27
CA ILE A 196 8.12 -3.02 17.26
C ILE A 196 7.63 -3.40 18.65
#